data_8b2b3745a8f74d3d2558268b396430c5
#
_entry.id   8b2b3745a8f74d3d2558268b396430c5
#
_cell.length_a   1.000
_cell.length_b   1.000
_cell.length_c   1.000
_cell.angle_alpha   90.00
_cell.angle_beta   90.00
_cell.angle_gamma   90.00
#
_symmetry.space_group_name_H-M   'P 1'
#
loop_
_entity.id
_entity.type
_entity.pdbx_description
1 polymer ?
#
loop_
_entity_poly.entity_id
_entity_poly.type
_entity_poly.pdbx_seq_one_letter_code
_entity_poly.pdbx_strand_id
1 'polypeptide(L)'
;MLAVGQAGPAAANQDETKREASTKKNILFIAVDDLRPNIGCYGDTHAITPNIDRLAGRGMQFNRAYCQVAVCNPSRASLMTGLRPDKLGVWTLPIHFREAIPDAVTMPQWFRKFGYTAVSHGKIYHNPTPDPQSWSEPIRPLRRLPDPYPEGTDKLVQSEMEKLAKNDWRQNNLRRPSTAAPDLPDNELLDGARTDMAIEDLRRLGKSSEPFFLAMGYIRPHLAWVAPKKYWDLHDPQSLPVSIDQHVIADTPPYAPSNNSELSHYVDLIDMPAPWMDRELSEEKRRSLIHGYYACVSYIDAQIGRLLDAVDEQGLADNTIVVLWSDHGWKLGENRGWGKMTNYEIDTRVPLIIASPGMTMAGKQTQALAELMDLYPTLCDLAGIEIPDFVDGKSLKPVLNNPDDTIHEEAVSQYYRLHDGREYMGYSMRTDRYRLIEWRDFPSGQVMARELYDHQDLPYENGIAVERKNVINSVPSELVDQLTRQLSATHPPKKLNMTPAVHSNPNPGRWRAELILKNQSNSELTAFPITPAGRRGRAIRVAPDASATISARIGGVYVIESTDGKIHEIHSPSFPSKPIVIE
;
A
#
# COMPACT_ATOMS: atom_id res chain seq x y z
N MET A 1 -25.35 -74.18 36.26
CA MET A 1 -25.94 -72.84 36.18
C MET A 1 -24.83 -71.85 35.93
N LEU A 2 -24.61 -71.43 34.68
CA LEU A 2 -23.62 -70.50 34.24
C LEU A 2 -24.28 -69.10 34.14
N ALA A 3 -23.79 -68.11 34.84
CA ALA A 3 -24.27 -66.75 34.73
C ALA A 3 -23.49 -66.03 33.63
N VAL A 4 -24.21 -65.57 32.59
CA VAL A 4 -23.66 -64.72 31.52
C VAL A 4 -23.71 -63.27 31.97
N GLY A 5 -22.55 -62.64 32.14
CA GLY A 5 -22.44 -61.22 32.35
C GLY A 5 -22.53 -60.44 31.03
N GLN A 6 -23.51 -59.56 30.94
CA GLN A 6 -23.62 -58.59 29.84
C GLN A 6 -22.61 -57.46 30.03
N ALA A 7 -21.69 -57.30 29.09
CA ALA A 7 -20.85 -56.10 28.98
C ALA A 7 -21.69 -54.96 28.34
N GLY A 8 -21.83 -53.88 29.08
CA GLY A 8 -22.43 -52.61 28.57
C GLY A 8 -21.49 -51.92 27.57
N PRO A 9 -22.03 -51.09 26.66
CA PRO A 9 -21.21 -50.40 25.66
C PRO A 9 -20.29 -49.37 26.30
N ALA A 10 -19.00 -49.40 25.93
CA ALA A 10 -17.99 -48.43 26.31
C ALA A 10 -18.41 -47.03 25.92
N ALA A 11 -18.33 -46.10 26.87
CA ALA A 11 -18.50 -44.66 26.61
C ALA A 11 -17.38 -44.21 25.67
N ALA A 12 -17.78 -43.89 24.45
CA ALA A 12 -16.87 -43.27 23.48
C ALA A 12 -16.39 -41.95 24.00
N ASN A 13 -15.11 -41.81 23.99
CA ASN A 13 -14.33 -40.67 24.48
C ASN A 13 -14.73 -39.38 23.75
N GLN A 14 -15.51 -38.50 24.39
CA GLN A 14 -15.87 -37.16 23.88
C GLN A 14 -14.68 -36.21 23.88
N ASP A 15 -13.50 -36.64 24.31
CA ASP A 15 -12.29 -35.80 24.41
C ASP A 15 -11.41 -35.83 23.16
N GLU A 16 -11.58 -36.81 22.24
CA GLU A 16 -10.77 -36.86 21.01
C GLU A 16 -11.29 -35.97 19.90
N THR A 17 -12.57 -35.58 19.92
CA THR A 17 -13.15 -34.67 18.93
C THR A 17 -12.83 -33.19 19.16
N LYS A 18 -12.25 -32.84 20.32
CA LYS A 18 -11.78 -31.46 20.62
C LYS A 18 -10.31 -31.19 20.22
N ARG A 19 -9.56 -32.16 19.76
CA ARG A 19 -8.16 -32.00 19.37
C ARG A 19 -7.91 -31.77 17.87
N GLU A 20 -8.91 -31.84 17.02
CA GLU A 20 -8.80 -31.58 15.57
C GLU A 20 -9.40 -30.26 15.09
N ALA A 21 -9.82 -29.37 15.95
CA ALA A 21 -9.96 -27.97 15.55
C ALA A 21 -8.55 -27.42 15.35
N SER A 22 -7.98 -27.60 14.15
CA SER A 22 -6.83 -26.85 13.66
C SER A 22 -7.09 -25.40 14.03
N THR A 23 -6.33 -24.86 14.99
CA THR A 23 -6.46 -23.46 15.39
C THR A 23 -6.02 -22.64 14.21
N LYS A 24 -7.01 -22.07 13.46
CA LYS A 24 -6.74 -21.18 12.34
C LYS A 24 -5.82 -20.09 12.81
N LYS A 25 -4.74 -19.85 12.08
CA LYS A 25 -3.74 -18.83 12.45
C LYS A 25 -4.33 -17.45 12.28
N ASN A 26 -4.06 -16.54 13.21
CA ASN A 26 -4.33 -15.13 13.08
C ASN A 26 -3.45 -14.49 12.01
N ILE A 27 -3.86 -13.35 11.49
CA ILE A 27 -3.10 -12.57 10.53
C ILE A 27 -2.86 -11.17 11.10
N LEU A 28 -1.61 -10.75 11.17
CA LEU A 28 -1.19 -9.35 11.33
C LEU A 28 -0.60 -8.87 10.01
N PHE A 29 -1.33 -8.02 9.31
CA PHE A 29 -1.02 -7.55 7.96
C PHE A 29 -0.55 -6.10 7.98
N ILE A 30 0.77 -5.87 7.88
CA ILE A 30 1.43 -4.57 8.04
C ILE A 30 1.79 -4.02 6.66
N ALA A 31 1.13 -2.93 6.27
CA ALA A 31 1.40 -2.17 5.06
C ALA A 31 2.18 -0.89 5.40
N VAL A 32 3.19 -0.55 4.62
CA VAL A 32 3.96 0.70 4.76
C VAL A 32 3.98 1.42 3.42
N ASP A 33 3.51 2.67 3.38
CA ASP A 33 3.35 3.45 2.15
C ASP A 33 4.68 4.09 1.72
N ASP A 34 5.06 3.96 0.45
CA ASP A 34 6.31 4.50 -0.11
C ASP A 34 7.61 3.94 0.53
N LEU A 35 7.57 2.79 1.18
CA LEU A 35 8.76 2.21 1.78
C LEU A 35 9.58 1.45 0.73
N ARG A 36 10.76 1.97 0.43
CA ARG A 36 11.77 1.31 -0.41
C ARG A 36 12.68 0.41 0.44
N PRO A 37 13.51 -0.48 -0.14
CA PRO A 37 14.41 -1.36 0.62
C PRO A 37 15.56 -0.66 1.37
N ASN A 38 15.41 0.62 1.77
CA ASN A 38 16.32 1.29 2.70
C ASN A 38 16.01 0.87 4.14
N ILE A 39 16.33 -0.37 4.45
CA ILE A 39 16.07 -1.07 5.70
C ILE A 39 17.32 -1.90 6.04
N GLY A 40 17.67 -2.03 7.32
CA GLY A 40 18.87 -2.74 7.77
C GLY A 40 18.97 -4.16 7.21
N CYS A 41 17.93 -4.97 7.34
CA CYS A 41 17.94 -6.35 6.83
C CYS A 41 18.05 -6.46 5.29
N TYR A 42 17.76 -5.39 4.52
CA TYR A 42 18.01 -5.32 3.08
C TYR A 42 19.41 -4.77 2.73
N GLY A 43 20.26 -4.50 3.73
CA GLY A 43 21.65 -4.08 3.53
C GLY A 43 21.87 -2.56 3.54
N ASP A 44 20.88 -1.75 3.95
CA ASP A 44 21.10 -0.33 4.18
C ASP A 44 21.78 -0.11 5.54
N THR A 45 23.01 0.42 5.51
CA THR A 45 23.81 0.68 6.72
C THR A 45 23.48 1.99 7.42
N HIS A 46 22.67 2.84 6.80
CA HIS A 46 22.23 4.13 7.35
C HIS A 46 20.84 4.04 7.98
N ALA A 47 20.03 3.06 7.57
CA ALA A 47 18.72 2.84 8.13
C ALA A 47 18.80 2.30 9.57
N ILE A 48 18.02 2.86 10.48
CA ILE A 48 17.90 2.41 11.86
C ILE A 48 16.54 1.74 12.01
N THR A 49 16.51 0.41 11.81
CA THR A 49 15.28 -0.38 11.70
C THR A 49 15.33 -1.69 12.50
N PRO A 50 15.69 -1.65 13.80
CA PRO A 50 15.92 -2.86 14.59
C PRO A 50 14.68 -3.75 14.73
N ASN A 51 13.47 -3.21 14.61
CA ASN A 51 12.23 -3.97 14.76
C ASN A 51 11.83 -4.68 13.47
N ILE A 52 12.02 -4.04 12.30
CA ILE A 52 11.84 -4.70 11.00
C ILE A 52 12.90 -5.80 10.84
N ASP A 53 14.15 -5.55 11.26
CA ASP A 53 15.24 -6.52 11.24
C ASP A 53 14.92 -7.71 12.18
N ARG A 54 14.32 -7.44 13.36
CA ARG A 54 13.81 -8.49 14.26
C ARG A 54 12.72 -9.34 13.59
N LEU A 55 11.80 -8.72 12.85
CA LEU A 55 10.78 -9.44 12.09
C LEU A 55 11.40 -10.30 10.99
N ALA A 56 12.39 -9.78 10.26
CA ALA A 56 13.15 -10.55 9.27
C ALA A 56 13.85 -11.77 9.90
N GLY A 57 14.40 -11.62 11.12
CA GLY A 57 14.98 -12.72 11.88
C GLY A 57 13.97 -13.80 12.32
N ARG A 58 12.66 -13.48 12.37
CA ARG A 58 11.57 -14.42 12.70
C ARG A 58 10.87 -14.99 11.48
N GLY A 59 11.08 -14.39 10.30
CA GLY A 59 10.40 -14.71 9.05
C GLY A 59 11.37 -15.01 7.92
N MET A 60 10.85 -14.96 6.72
CA MET A 60 11.61 -14.99 5.47
C MET A 60 11.53 -13.64 4.77
N GLN A 61 12.68 -13.12 4.37
CA GLN A 61 12.82 -11.91 3.59
C GLN A 61 12.87 -12.25 2.09
N PHE A 62 12.02 -11.59 1.30
CA PHE A 62 12.04 -11.67 -0.14
C PHE A 62 12.85 -10.51 -0.72
N ASN A 63 13.99 -10.81 -1.33
CA ASN A 63 14.87 -9.79 -1.90
C ASN A 63 14.35 -9.23 -3.23
N ARG A 64 13.46 -9.95 -3.89
CA ARG A 64 12.92 -9.62 -5.23
C ARG A 64 11.40 -9.74 -5.27
N ALA A 65 10.72 -8.96 -4.43
CA ALA A 65 9.26 -8.81 -4.47
C ALA A 65 8.89 -7.53 -5.26
N TYR A 66 7.84 -7.61 -6.07
CA TYR A 66 7.44 -6.53 -6.99
C TYR A 66 5.97 -6.19 -6.86
N CYS A 67 5.66 -4.88 -6.90
CA CYS A 67 4.30 -4.41 -7.02
C CYS A 67 3.80 -4.48 -8.48
N GLN A 68 2.50 -4.60 -8.67
CA GLN A 68 1.92 -4.66 -10.02
C GLN A 68 1.89 -3.30 -10.71
N VAL A 69 1.79 -2.20 -9.92
CA VAL A 69 1.84 -0.82 -10.42
C VAL A 69 2.58 0.04 -9.39
N ALA A 70 3.57 0.82 -9.82
CA ALA A 70 4.33 1.68 -8.91
C ALA A 70 3.56 2.96 -8.53
N VAL A 71 2.33 2.79 -8.04
CA VAL A 71 1.49 3.85 -7.45
C VAL A 71 0.41 3.25 -6.55
N CYS A 72 0.08 3.91 -5.45
CA CYS A 72 -0.64 3.35 -4.31
C CYS A 72 -1.96 2.64 -4.66
N ASN A 73 -2.92 3.32 -5.34
CA ASN A 73 -4.26 2.76 -5.55
C ASN A 73 -4.24 1.44 -6.35
N PRO A 74 -3.70 1.38 -7.58
CA PRO A 74 -3.72 0.15 -8.36
C PRO A 74 -2.86 -0.96 -7.75
N SER A 75 -1.72 -0.64 -7.11
CA SER A 75 -0.93 -1.63 -6.39
C SER A 75 -1.74 -2.30 -5.27
N ARG A 76 -2.33 -1.48 -4.40
CA ARG A 76 -3.13 -1.95 -3.26
C ARG A 76 -4.41 -2.67 -3.73
N ALA A 77 -5.09 -2.15 -4.75
CA ALA A 77 -6.26 -2.80 -5.33
C ALA A 77 -5.93 -4.18 -5.90
N SER A 78 -4.82 -4.29 -6.65
CA SER A 78 -4.35 -5.56 -7.21
C SER A 78 -4.03 -6.59 -6.11
N LEU A 79 -3.24 -6.20 -5.10
CA LEU A 79 -2.91 -7.07 -3.96
C LEU A 79 -4.17 -7.52 -3.21
N MET A 80 -5.05 -6.58 -2.87
CA MET A 80 -6.23 -6.85 -2.03
C MET A 80 -7.30 -7.67 -2.73
N THR A 81 -7.34 -7.66 -4.07
CA THR A 81 -8.27 -8.48 -4.88
C THR A 81 -7.61 -9.74 -5.44
N GLY A 82 -6.28 -9.82 -5.44
CA GLY A 82 -5.53 -10.90 -6.08
C GLY A 82 -5.58 -10.86 -7.61
N LEU A 83 -6.01 -9.74 -8.22
CA LEU A 83 -6.23 -9.61 -9.65
C LEU A 83 -5.18 -8.70 -10.29
N ARG A 84 -4.71 -9.06 -11.49
CA ARG A 84 -3.85 -8.18 -12.28
C ARG A 84 -4.55 -6.87 -12.65
N PRO A 85 -3.83 -5.73 -12.74
CA PRO A 85 -4.44 -4.43 -13.02
C PRO A 85 -5.26 -4.39 -14.30
N ASP A 86 -4.86 -5.10 -15.36
CA ASP A 86 -5.59 -5.19 -16.63
C ASP A 86 -6.92 -5.95 -16.51
N LYS A 87 -6.99 -6.93 -15.61
CA LYS A 87 -8.23 -7.66 -15.30
C LYS A 87 -9.13 -6.85 -14.37
N LEU A 88 -8.50 -6.13 -13.43
CA LEU A 88 -9.17 -5.29 -12.45
C LEU A 88 -9.69 -3.97 -13.07
N GLY A 89 -9.04 -3.45 -14.14
CA GLY A 89 -9.39 -2.18 -14.77
C GLY A 89 -8.99 -0.95 -13.95
N VAL A 90 -8.01 -1.08 -13.04
CA VAL A 90 -7.52 0.01 -12.18
C VAL A 90 -6.04 0.26 -12.45
N TRP A 91 -5.74 1.38 -13.10
CA TRP A 91 -4.36 1.76 -13.48
C TRP A 91 -3.91 3.09 -12.88
N THR A 92 -4.85 3.86 -12.29
CA THR A 92 -4.61 5.21 -11.80
C THR A 92 -5.21 5.43 -10.41
N LEU A 93 -4.91 6.57 -9.77
CA LEU A 93 -5.31 6.85 -8.39
C LEU A 93 -6.82 6.99 -8.16
N PRO A 94 -7.63 7.64 -9.02
CA PRO A 94 -8.99 8.03 -8.67
C PRO A 94 -10.03 6.91 -8.77
N ILE A 95 -9.70 5.79 -9.40
CA ILE A 95 -10.68 4.73 -9.70
C ILE A 95 -10.79 3.77 -8.54
N HIS A 96 -11.98 3.61 -7.98
CA HIS A 96 -12.24 2.55 -7.02
C HIS A 96 -12.42 1.20 -7.77
N PHE A 97 -11.77 0.14 -7.32
CA PHE A 97 -11.83 -1.16 -8.01
C PHE A 97 -13.26 -1.72 -8.15
N ARG A 98 -14.18 -1.34 -7.23
CA ARG A 98 -15.60 -1.75 -7.33
C ARG A 98 -16.39 -0.98 -8.41
N GLU A 99 -15.84 0.08 -8.97
CA GLU A 99 -16.43 0.71 -10.16
C GLU A 99 -16.25 -0.17 -11.40
N ALA A 100 -15.10 -0.85 -11.48
CA ALA A 100 -14.81 -1.79 -12.56
C ALA A 100 -15.38 -3.19 -12.29
N ILE A 101 -15.24 -3.70 -11.06
CA ILE A 101 -15.74 -5.04 -10.64
C ILE A 101 -16.52 -4.87 -9.31
N PRO A 102 -17.83 -4.55 -9.38
CA PRO A 102 -18.66 -4.30 -8.18
C PRO A 102 -18.65 -5.44 -7.15
N ASP A 103 -18.62 -6.68 -7.63
CA ASP A 103 -18.68 -7.88 -6.82
C ASP A 103 -17.29 -8.47 -6.52
N ALA A 104 -16.21 -7.71 -6.70
CA ALA A 104 -14.86 -8.15 -6.35
C ALA A 104 -14.79 -8.61 -4.89
N VAL A 105 -14.25 -9.81 -4.67
CA VAL A 105 -14.05 -10.36 -3.33
C VAL A 105 -12.61 -10.07 -2.90
N THR A 106 -12.47 -9.22 -1.89
CA THR A 106 -11.17 -8.85 -1.36
C THR A 106 -10.62 -9.89 -0.38
N MET A 107 -9.31 -9.90 -0.16
CA MET A 107 -8.66 -10.82 0.76
C MET A 107 -9.31 -10.79 2.16
N PRO A 108 -9.55 -9.64 2.84
CA PRO A 108 -10.24 -9.65 4.13
C PRO A 108 -11.68 -10.18 4.05
N GLN A 109 -12.42 -9.93 2.96
CA GLN A 109 -13.75 -10.52 2.77
C GLN A 109 -13.70 -12.04 2.66
N TRP A 110 -12.69 -12.58 1.99
CA TRP A 110 -12.51 -14.02 1.90
C TRP A 110 -12.21 -14.62 3.26
N PHE A 111 -11.31 -14.04 4.03
CA PHE A 111 -11.03 -14.48 5.40
C PHE A 111 -12.29 -14.43 6.28
N ARG A 112 -13.11 -13.38 6.18
CA ARG A 112 -14.39 -13.28 6.90
C ARG A 112 -15.34 -14.42 6.56
N LYS A 113 -15.39 -14.86 5.29
CA LYS A 113 -16.19 -16.04 4.87
C LYS A 113 -15.77 -17.31 5.61
N PHE A 114 -14.51 -17.40 6.05
CA PHE A 114 -13.99 -18.50 6.84
C PHE A 114 -14.00 -18.25 8.35
N GLY A 115 -14.76 -17.27 8.83
CA GLY A 115 -14.98 -17.02 10.26
C GLY A 115 -13.94 -16.14 10.92
N TYR A 116 -13.15 -15.36 10.15
CA TYR A 116 -12.24 -14.38 10.70
C TYR A 116 -12.94 -13.06 11.04
N THR A 117 -12.59 -12.45 12.16
CA THR A 117 -12.89 -11.05 12.42
C THR A 117 -11.83 -10.18 11.76
N ALA A 118 -12.20 -9.44 10.70
CA ALA A 118 -11.30 -8.58 9.94
C ALA A 118 -11.45 -7.12 10.37
N VAL A 119 -10.35 -6.51 10.83
CA VAL A 119 -10.29 -5.12 11.31
C VAL A 119 -9.13 -4.38 10.66
N SER A 120 -9.28 -3.08 10.40
CA SER A 120 -8.21 -2.29 9.81
C SER A 120 -7.99 -0.94 10.47
N HIS A 121 -6.73 -0.51 10.48
CA HIS A 121 -6.28 0.81 10.87
C HIS A 121 -5.37 1.41 9.80
N GLY A 122 -5.45 2.74 9.64
CA GLY A 122 -4.57 3.47 8.74
C GLY A 122 -4.83 3.23 7.25
N LYS A 123 -3.75 3.24 6.44
CA LYS A 123 -3.82 3.19 4.97
C LYS A 123 -3.61 1.77 4.45
N ILE A 124 -4.67 0.98 4.37
CA ILE A 124 -4.66 -0.34 3.69
C ILE A 124 -5.07 -0.17 2.22
N TYR A 125 -6.20 0.45 1.95
CA TYR A 125 -6.57 0.94 0.62
C TYR A 125 -6.06 2.38 0.42
N HIS A 126 -6.08 2.85 -0.82
CA HIS A 126 -5.71 4.24 -1.10
C HIS A 126 -6.79 5.21 -0.57
N ASN A 127 -6.36 6.33 0.03
CA ASN A 127 -7.25 7.40 0.44
C ASN A 127 -7.50 8.38 -0.72
N PRO A 128 -8.74 8.76 -1.04
CA PRO A 128 -9.95 8.61 -0.25
C PRO A 128 -10.86 7.45 -0.71
N THR A 129 -10.32 6.33 -1.14
CA THR A 129 -11.06 5.18 -1.67
C THR A 129 -10.95 3.94 -0.75
N PRO A 130 -11.34 4.02 0.54
CA PRO A 130 -11.40 2.85 1.40
C PRO A 130 -12.46 1.87 0.90
N ASP A 131 -12.36 0.61 1.29
CA ASP A 131 -13.38 -0.40 1.03
C ASP A 131 -14.00 -0.90 2.35
N PRO A 132 -15.08 -0.26 2.86
CA PRO A 132 -15.72 -0.68 4.11
C PRO A 132 -16.24 -2.11 4.08
N GLN A 133 -16.62 -2.62 2.90
CA GLN A 133 -17.12 -3.98 2.74
C GLN A 133 -16.08 -5.06 3.06
N SER A 134 -14.81 -4.72 2.99
CA SER A 134 -13.71 -5.64 3.35
C SER A 134 -13.69 -6.01 4.84
N TRP A 135 -14.21 -5.18 5.71
CA TRP A 135 -14.01 -5.28 7.15
C TRP A 135 -15.23 -5.77 7.90
N SER A 136 -15.02 -6.43 9.03
CA SER A 136 -16.09 -6.86 9.95
C SER A 136 -16.65 -5.72 10.76
N GLU A 137 -15.86 -4.69 11.01
CA GLU A 137 -16.18 -3.54 11.83
C GLU A 137 -15.92 -2.24 11.06
N PRO A 138 -16.66 -1.17 11.36
CA PRO A 138 -16.41 0.13 10.79
C PRO A 138 -15.00 0.64 11.14
N ILE A 139 -14.38 1.38 10.20
CA ILE A 139 -13.10 2.04 10.47
C ILE A 139 -13.28 3.07 11.59
N ARG A 140 -12.64 2.84 12.73
CA ARG A 140 -12.75 3.73 13.89
C ARG A 140 -12.16 5.12 13.59
N PRO A 141 -12.90 6.21 13.93
CA PRO A 141 -12.39 7.57 13.74
C PRO A 141 -11.22 7.83 14.70
N LEU A 142 -10.25 8.61 14.22
CA LEU A 142 -9.14 9.04 15.05
C LEU A 142 -9.54 10.29 15.87
N ARG A 143 -9.03 10.39 17.10
CA ARG A 143 -9.11 11.63 17.88
C ARG A 143 -8.46 12.80 17.16
N ARG A 144 -8.79 14.03 17.53
CA ARG A 144 -8.06 15.21 17.04
C ARG A 144 -6.61 15.15 17.52
N LEU A 145 -5.69 15.28 16.61
CA LEU A 145 -4.25 15.35 16.90
C LEU A 145 -3.75 16.79 16.87
N PRO A 146 -2.65 17.10 17.58
CA PRO A 146 -1.97 18.38 17.45
C PRO A 146 -1.52 18.64 16.02
N ASP A 147 -1.28 19.91 15.72
CA ASP A 147 -0.65 20.28 14.45
C ASP A 147 0.85 20.00 14.53
N PRO A 148 1.42 19.21 13.61
CA PRO A 148 2.85 18.92 13.63
C PRO A 148 3.73 20.03 13.06
N TYR A 149 3.12 21.09 12.52
CA TYR A 149 3.86 22.21 11.93
C TYR A 149 3.89 23.43 12.87
N PRO A 150 4.91 24.27 12.77
CA PRO A 150 5.00 25.51 13.53
C PRO A 150 3.80 26.43 13.27
N GLU A 151 3.48 27.26 14.28
CA GLU A 151 2.48 28.31 14.13
C GLU A 151 2.84 29.24 12.97
N GLY A 152 1.83 29.66 12.21
CA GLY A 152 2.01 30.52 11.03
C GLY A 152 2.28 29.76 9.72
N THR A 153 2.46 28.45 9.74
CA THR A 153 2.69 27.65 8.50
C THR A 153 1.58 27.83 7.48
N ASP A 154 0.31 27.90 7.91
CA ASP A 154 -0.80 28.11 6.98
C ASP A 154 -0.78 29.49 6.33
N LYS A 155 -0.29 30.53 7.04
CA LYS A 155 -0.08 31.88 6.47
C LYS A 155 1.02 31.87 5.41
N LEU A 156 2.10 31.12 5.64
CA LEU A 156 3.15 30.94 4.65
C LEU A 156 2.57 30.27 3.37
N VAL A 157 1.83 29.18 3.50
CA VAL A 157 1.22 28.49 2.36
C VAL A 157 0.29 29.42 1.59
N GLN A 158 -0.53 30.21 2.30
CA GLN A 158 -1.44 31.17 1.69
C GLN A 158 -0.67 32.26 0.92
N SER A 159 0.38 32.81 1.53
CA SER A 159 1.24 33.82 0.89
C SER A 159 1.93 33.32 -0.38
N GLU A 160 2.45 32.09 -0.35
CA GLU A 160 3.08 31.51 -1.55
C GLU A 160 2.03 31.15 -2.63
N MET A 161 0.86 30.70 -2.22
CA MET A 161 -0.24 30.42 -3.16
C MET A 161 -0.72 31.70 -3.90
N GLU A 162 -0.74 32.84 -3.24
CA GLU A 162 -1.10 34.13 -3.83
C GLU A 162 -0.08 34.62 -4.89
N LYS A 163 1.18 34.18 -4.81
CA LYS A 163 2.24 34.49 -5.80
C LYS A 163 2.13 33.63 -7.06
N LEU A 164 1.43 32.50 -7.02
CA LEU A 164 1.26 31.63 -8.17
C LEU A 164 0.38 32.28 -9.23
N ALA A 165 0.66 32.00 -10.50
CA ALA A 165 -0.20 32.43 -11.60
C ALA A 165 -1.63 31.88 -11.43
N LYS A 166 -2.66 32.64 -11.85
CA LYS A 166 -4.07 32.25 -11.69
C LYS A 166 -4.44 30.91 -12.35
N ASN A 167 -3.69 30.50 -13.34
CA ASN A 167 -3.86 29.23 -14.04
C ASN A 167 -2.89 28.14 -13.58
N ASP A 168 -2.09 28.40 -12.56
CA ASP A 168 -1.21 27.40 -11.98
C ASP A 168 -2.07 26.30 -11.31
N TRP A 169 -1.84 25.06 -11.70
CA TRP A 169 -2.58 23.90 -11.19
C TRP A 169 -2.44 23.68 -9.67
N ARG A 170 -1.42 24.30 -9.05
CA ARG A 170 -1.18 24.26 -7.59
C ARG A 170 -1.98 25.30 -6.80
N GLN A 171 -2.60 26.28 -7.45
CA GLN A 171 -3.33 27.40 -6.83
C GLN A 171 -4.31 26.98 -5.71
N ASN A 172 -4.90 25.78 -5.80
CA ASN A 172 -5.84 25.27 -4.79
C ASN A 172 -5.33 23.99 -4.10
N ASN A 173 -4.07 23.61 -4.35
CA ASN A 173 -3.51 22.33 -3.90
C ASN A 173 -2.10 22.47 -3.29
N LEU A 174 -1.62 23.68 -3.05
CA LEU A 174 -0.34 23.90 -2.40
C LEU A 174 -0.40 23.37 -0.97
N ARG A 175 0.58 22.57 -0.60
CA ARG A 175 0.67 21.89 0.70
C ARG A 175 1.68 22.60 1.60
N ARG A 176 1.60 22.31 2.88
CA ARG A 176 2.57 22.70 3.90
C ARG A 176 3.97 22.21 3.54
N PRO A 177 5.05 22.57 4.26
CA PRO A 177 6.41 22.07 3.97
C PRO A 177 6.48 20.56 3.84
N SER A 178 7.38 20.09 2.97
CA SER A 178 7.60 18.66 2.70
C SER A 178 8.16 17.89 3.89
N THR A 179 8.74 18.59 4.85
CA THR A 179 9.37 18.01 6.05
C THR A 179 8.96 18.76 7.32
N ALA A 180 8.86 18.03 8.44
CA ALA A 180 8.73 18.61 9.77
C ALA A 180 9.24 17.65 10.85
N ALA A 181 9.91 18.22 11.86
CA ALA A 181 10.47 17.53 13.01
C ALA A 181 9.83 18.04 14.32
N PRO A 182 8.52 17.78 14.57
CA PRO A 182 7.85 18.28 15.77
C PRO A 182 8.40 17.59 17.02
N ASP A 183 8.52 18.36 18.11
CA ASP A 183 8.82 17.81 19.44
C ASP A 183 7.52 17.30 20.08
N LEU A 184 7.02 16.21 19.55
CA LEU A 184 5.78 15.54 19.96
C LEU A 184 6.04 14.06 20.23
N PRO A 185 5.30 13.44 21.18
CA PRO A 185 5.34 12.00 21.36
C PRO A 185 4.76 11.27 20.13
N ASP A 186 5.14 10.01 19.96
CA ASP A 186 4.80 9.18 18.79
C ASP A 186 3.29 9.15 18.50
N ASN A 187 2.48 8.99 19.55
CA ASN A 187 1.02 8.88 19.43
C ASN A 187 0.28 10.22 19.29
N GLU A 188 0.98 11.32 19.28
CA GLU A 188 0.46 12.62 18.85
C GLU A 188 0.60 12.84 17.35
N LEU A 189 1.25 11.92 16.63
CA LEU A 189 1.25 11.85 15.18
C LEU A 189 0.34 10.71 14.69
N LEU A 190 -0.08 10.82 13.43
CA LEU A 190 -1.11 9.98 12.84
C LEU A 190 -0.82 8.47 12.95
N ASP A 191 0.39 8.05 12.56
CA ASP A 191 0.75 6.64 12.50
C ASP A 191 0.90 6.05 13.91
N GLY A 192 1.47 6.78 14.87
CA GLY A 192 1.57 6.36 16.26
C GLY A 192 0.21 6.25 16.95
N ALA A 193 -0.70 7.24 16.72
CA ALA A 193 -2.05 7.17 17.25
C ALA A 193 -2.86 5.99 16.66
N ARG A 194 -2.64 5.67 15.37
CA ARG A 194 -3.25 4.48 14.74
C ARG A 194 -2.66 3.19 15.30
N THR A 195 -1.37 3.19 15.65
CA THR A 195 -0.72 2.04 16.30
C THR A 195 -1.34 1.77 17.67
N ASP A 196 -1.62 2.81 18.47
CA ASP A 196 -2.33 2.63 19.76
C ASP A 196 -3.67 1.93 19.56
N MET A 197 -4.47 2.37 18.57
CA MET A 197 -5.76 1.76 18.25
C MET A 197 -5.62 0.30 17.77
N ALA A 198 -4.60 0.01 16.95
CA ALA A 198 -4.34 -1.35 16.48
C ALA A 198 -3.93 -2.28 17.63
N ILE A 199 -3.12 -1.80 18.59
CA ILE A 199 -2.75 -2.55 19.81
C ILE A 199 -3.96 -2.79 20.70
N GLU A 200 -4.87 -1.81 20.85
CA GLU A 200 -6.13 -2.01 21.58
C GLU A 200 -6.96 -3.14 20.95
N ASP A 201 -7.12 -3.12 19.62
CA ASP A 201 -7.85 -4.17 18.92
C ASP A 201 -7.12 -5.52 18.96
N LEU A 202 -5.79 -5.55 18.85
CA LEU A 202 -5.01 -6.77 19.03
C LEU A 202 -5.29 -7.42 20.40
N ARG A 203 -5.29 -6.61 21.48
CA ARG A 203 -5.61 -7.08 22.83
C ARG A 203 -7.05 -7.57 22.99
N ARG A 204 -7.99 -6.95 22.29
CA ARG A 204 -9.40 -7.36 22.26
C ARG A 204 -9.60 -8.64 21.48
N LEU A 205 -9.06 -8.70 20.25
CA LEU A 205 -9.18 -9.83 19.34
C LEU A 205 -8.44 -11.07 19.86
N GLY A 206 -7.28 -10.88 20.50
CA GLY A 206 -6.51 -11.98 21.10
C GLY A 206 -7.20 -12.69 22.26
N LYS A 207 -8.26 -12.11 22.83
CA LYS A 207 -9.11 -12.76 23.87
C LYS A 207 -10.27 -13.56 23.25
N SER A 208 -10.51 -13.41 21.96
CA SER A 208 -11.56 -14.17 21.24
C SER A 208 -11.07 -15.58 20.92
N SER A 209 -12.01 -16.53 20.85
CA SER A 209 -11.76 -17.86 20.28
C SER A 209 -11.76 -17.86 18.75
N GLU A 210 -12.28 -16.79 18.13
CA GLU A 210 -12.30 -16.63 16.67
C GLU A 210 -10.95 -16.09 16.18
N PRO A 211 -10.45 -16.56 15.03
CA PRO A 211 -9.25 -16.03 14.42
C PRO A 211 -9.50 -14.60 13.92
N PHE A 212 -8.45 -13.78 13.88
CA PHE A 212 -8.55 -12.42 13.37
C PHE A 212 -7.63 -12.17 12.16
N PHE A 213 -8.06 -11.19 11.35
CA PHE A 213 -7.27 -10.53 10.32
C PHE A 213 -7.15 -9.05 10.71
N LEU A 214 -6.05 -8.68 11.36
CA LEU A 214 -5.77 -7.30 11.75
C LEU A 214 -4.82 -6.67 10.74
N ALA A 215 -5.30 -5.64 10.03
CA ALA A 215 -4.51 -4.88 9.08
C ALA A 215 -4.11 -3.52 9.65
N MET A 216 -2.82 -3.20 9.64
CA MET A 216 -2.27 -1.90 10.00
C MET A 216 -1.53 -1.28 8.82
N GLY A 217 -1.99 -0.13 8.35
CA GLY A 217 -1.39 0.61 7.23
C GLY A 217 -0.77 1.92 7.68
N TYR A 218 0.55 2.00 7.63
CA TYR A 218 1.32 3.20 7.91
C TYR A 218 1.35 4.13 6.69
N ILE A 219 1.25 5.44 6.95
CA ILE A 219 1.38 6.45 5.89
C ILE A 219 2.85 6.82 5.70
N ARG A 220 3.64 6.97 6.78
CA ARG A 220 5.07 7.25 6.61
C ARG A 220 5.78 5.99 6.11
N PRO A 221 6.81 6.15 5.26
CA PRO A 221 7.48 7.37 4.80
C PRO A 221 6.85 8.10 3.59
N HIS A 222 5.58 7.91 3.26
CA HIS A 222 4.91 8.77 2.26
C HIS A 222 4.95 10.25 2.71
N LEU A 223 5.13 11.16 1.76
CA LEU A 223 5.11 12.61 1.95
C LEU A 223 3.84 13.11 2.70
N ALA A 224 3.93 14.19 3.50
CA ALA A 224 5.14 14.91 3.89
C ALA A 224 5.93 14.11 4.92
N TRP A 225 7.26 14.24 4.91
CA TRP A 225 8.12 13.53 5.86
C TRP A 225 8.08 14.22 7.22
N VAL A 226 7.13 13.79 8.02
CA VAL A 226 6.86 14.29 9.36
C VAL A 226 7.03 13.15 10.36
N ALA A 227 8.03 13.27 11.21
CA ALA A 227 8.31 12.33 12.29
C ALA A 227 8.67 13.10 13.57
N PRO A 228 8.45 12.54 14.77
CA PRO A 228 8.91 13.15 16.01
C PRO A 228 10.42 13.46 15.95
N LYS A 229 10.81 14.62 16.50
CA LYS A 229 12.20 15.11 16.47
C LYS A 229 13.24 14.07 16.88
N LYS A 230 12.93 13.24 17.87
CA LYS A 230 13.83 12.18 18.35
C LYS A 230 14.29 11.21 17.24
N TYR A 231 13.49 10.98 16.19
CA TYR A 231 13.88 10.12 15.06
C TYR A 231 14.75 10.85 14.04
N TRP A 232 14.60 12.16 13.92
CA TRP A 232 15.52 13.00 13.16
C TRP A 232 16.91 13.02 13.83
N ASP A 233 16.92 13.12 15.15
CA ASP A 233 18.17 13.18 15.93
C ASP A 233 18.97 11.85 15.91
N LEU A 234 18.35 10.74 15.46
CA LEU A 234 19.06 9.46 15.28
C LEU A 234 20.03 9.47 14.10
N HIS A 235 19.79 10.33 13.10
CA HIS A 235 20.55 10.36 11.86
C HIS A 235 21.38 11.62 11.75
N ASP A 236 22.71 11.47 11.55
CA ASP A 236 23.54 12.58 11.13
C ASP A 236 23.29 12.86 9.64
N PRO A 237 22.69 14.01 9.26
CA PRO A 237 22.39 14.31 7.87
C PRO A 237 23.63 14.34 6.97
N GLN A 238 24.83 14.56 7.53
CA GLN A 238 26.08 14.58 6.74
C GLN A 238 26.54 13.16 6.36
N SER A 239 26.17 12.16 7.13
CA SER A 239 26.50 10.75 6.86
C SER A 239 25.54 10.07 5.89
N LEU A 240 24.32 10.63 5.68
CA LEU A 240 23.31 10.02 4.82
C LEU A 240 23.71 10.05 3.34
N PRO A 241 23.40 8.97 2.58
CA PRO A 241 23.77 8.85 1.18
C PRO A 241 22.94 9.81 0.33
N VAL A 242 23.55 10.90 -0.11
CA VAL A 242 22.98 11.76 -1.15
C VAL A 242 23.30 11.11 -2.49
N SER A 243 22.28 10.70 -3.24
CA SER A 243 22.51 10.06 -4.55
C SER A 243 23.44 10.93 -5.41
N ILE A 244 24.56 10.33 -5.79
CA ILE A 244 25.57 10.93 -6.67
C ILE A 244 25.12 10.77 -8.12
N ASP A 245 24.30 9.76 -8.41
CA ASP A 245 23.87 9.44 -9.76
C ASP A 245 22.62 10.24 -10.15
N GLN A 246 22.87 11.45 -10.62
CA GLN A 246 21.87 12.37 -11.13
C GLN A 246 21.64 12.25 -12.64
N HIS A 247 22.10 11.14 -13.26
CA HIS A 247 21.97 10.97 -14.69
C HIS A 247 20.60 10.41 -15.05
N VAL A 248 19.92 11.06 -15.98
CA VAL A 248 18.75 10.47 -16.64
C VAL A 248 19.25 9.32 -17.53
N ILE A 249 18.54 8.21 -17.49
CA ILE A 249 18.91 7.05 -18.34
C ILE A 249 18.81 7.46 -19.81
N ALA A 250 19.92 7.35 -20.53
CA ALA A 250 19.96 7.66 -21.96
C ALA A 250 19.13 6.64 -22.76
N ASP A 251 18.67 7.05 -23.94
CA ASP A 251 17.95 6.20 -24.90
C ASP A 251 16.63 5.63 -24.35
N THR A 252 15.98 6.34 -23.41
CA THR A 252 14.64 6.01 -22.95
C THR A 252 13.58 6.87 -23.64
N PRO A 253 12.36 6.36 -23.80
CA PRO A 253 11.27 7.17 -24.33
C PRO A 253 10.99 8.39 -23.42
N PRO A 254 10.60 9.55 -23.98
CA PRO A 254 10.40 10.77 -23.19
C PRO A 254 9.28 10.66 -22.14
N TYR A 255 8.42 9.66 -22.27
CA TYR A 255 7.33 9.38 -21.33
C TYR A 255 7.71 8.33 -20.27
N ALA A 256 8.93 7.74 -20.31
CA ALA A 256 9.36 6.76 -19.32
C ALA A 256 9.65 7.36 -17.92
N PRO A 257 10.33 8.52 -17.78
CA PRO A 257 10.60 9.13 -16.49
C PRO A 257 9.35 9.67 -15.80
N SER A 258 9.39 9.76 -14.47
CA SER A 258 8.41 10.51 -13.66
C SER A 258 8.66 12.01 -13.80
N ASN A 259 7.64 12.83 -13.51
CA ASN A 259 7.73 14.29 -13.62
C ASN A 259 7.96 15.01 -12.28
N ASN A 260 8.21 14.29 -11.19
CA ASN A 260 8.39 14.83 -9.83
C ASN A 260 7.19 15.66 -9.32
N SER A 261 6.02 15.52 -9.91
CA SER A 261 4.86 16.39 -9.63
C SER A 261 4.36 16.32 -8.20
N GLU A 262 4.55 15.19 -7.51
CA GLU A 262 4.09 15.02 -6.14
C GLU A 262 4.81 15.96 -5.17
N LEU A 263 6.14 16.13 -5.31
CA LEU A 263 6.91 17.04 -4.49
C LEU A 263 6.62 18.51 -4.79
N SER A 264 6.35 18.86 -6.02
CA SER A 264 6.07 20.26 -6.42
C SER A 264 4.77 20.85 -5.83
N HIS A 265 3.95 20.02 -5.17
CA HIS A 265 2.81 20.50 -4.38
C HIS A 265 3.19 21.10 -3.01
N TYR A 266 4.43 20.90 -2.54
CA TYR A 266 4.86 21.40 -1.23
C TYR A 266 5.45 22.79 -1.35
N VAL A 267 5.11 23.67 -0.39
CA VAL A 267 5.46 25.10 -0.42
C VAL A 267 6.96 25.34 -0.48
N ASP A 268 7.76 24.46 0.11
CA ASP A 268 9.22 24.51 0.12
C ASP A 268 9.88 23.85 -1.11
N LEU A 269 9.06 23.32 -2.04
CA LEU A 269 9.47 22.65 -3.27
C LEU A 269 8.68 23.16 -4.49
N ILE A 270 8.19 24.39 -4.41
CA ILE A 270 7.38 25.00 -5.47
C ILE A 270 8.13 25.08 -6.80
N ASP A 271 9.46 25.23 -6.73
CA ASP A 271 10.37 25.29 -7.87
C ASP A 271 11.05 23.96 -8.19
N MET A 272 10.43 22.83 -7.78
CA MET A 272 10.95 21.49 -8.02
C MET A 272 11.23 21.26 -9.52
N PRO A 273 12.46 20.96 -9.92
CA PRO A 273 12.77 20.66 -11.31
C PRO A 273 12.23 19.30 -11.72
N ALA A 274 11.75 19.19 -12.96
CA ALA A 274 11.47 17.90 -13.56
C ALA A 274 12.78 17.18 -13.95
N PRO A 275 12.81 15.83 -14.01
CA PRO A 275 14.03 15.07 -14.29
C PRO A 275 14.73 15.42 -15.60
N TRP A 276 13.97 15.85 -16.61
CA TRP A 276 14.48 16.23 -17.93
C TRP A 276 15.00 17.69 -18.01
N MET A 277 14.82 18.47 -16.93
CA MET A 277 15.37 19.83 -16.88
C MET A 277 16.86 19.80 -16.52
N ASP A 278 17.65 20.69 -17.12
CA ASP A 278 19.06 20.86 -16.79
C ASP A 278 19.22 21.72 -15.51
N ARG A 279 18.53 21.29 -14.45
CA ARG A 279 18.56 21.90 -13.13
C ARG A 279 18.29 20.83 -12.07
N GLU A 280 19.00 20.89 -10.98
CA GLU A 280 18.87 19.99 -9.85
C GLU A 280 18.52 20.75 -8.56
N LEU A 281 18.01 20.02 -7.58
CA LEU A 281 17.91 20.54 -6.20
C LEU A 281 19.30 20.74 -5.63
N SER A 282 19.47 21.79 -4.80
CA SER A 282 20.71 21.97 -4.06
C SER A 282 21.03 20.74 -3.20
N GLU A 283 22.30 20.48 -2.97
CA GLU A 283 22.73 19.37 -2.11
C GLU A 283 22.10 19.47 -0.71
N GLU A 284 22.06 20.67 -0.15
CA GLU A 284 21.43 20.93 1.15
C GLU A 284 19.96 20.49 1.15
N LYS A 285 19.21 20.84 0.09
CA LYS A 285 17.79 20.44 -0.01
C LYS A 285 17.62 18.93 -0.19
N ARG A 286 18.44 18.30 -1.05
CA ARG A 286 18.44 16.85 -1.22
C ARG A 286 18.72 16.15 0.10
N ARG A 287 19.72 16.60 0.84
CA ARG A 287 20.11 16.07 2.15
C ARG A 287 18.99 16.20 3.19
N SER A 288 18.34 17.37 3.22
CA SER A 288 17.18 17.59 4.08
C SER A 288 16.01 16.63 3.79
N LEU A 289 15.71 16.40 2.51
CA LEU A 289 14.64 15.48 2.08
C LEU A 289 14.97 14.03 2.45
N ILE A 290 16.21 13.59 2.20
CA ILE A 290 16.68 12.24 2.54
C ILE A 290 16.65 12.05 4.06
N HIS A 291 17.10 13.04 4.85
CA HIS A 291 17.03 13.00 6.29
C HIS A 291 15.59 12.80 6.79
N GLY A 292 14.63 13.55 6.23
CA GLY A 292 13.21 13.37 6.55
C GLY A 292 12.67 11.98 6.21
N TYR A 293 13.10 11.40 5.10
CA TYR A 293 12.73 10.04 4.72
C TYR A 293 13.24 9.01 5.75
N TYR A 294 14.55 9.03 6.08
CA TYR A 294 15.13 8.11 7.05
C TYR A 294 14.55 8.28 8.47
N ALA A 295 14.29 9.53 8.89
CA ALA A 295 13.60 9.79 10.16
C ALA A 295 12.21 9.16 10.20
N CYS A 296 11.45 9.25 9.09
CA CYS A 296 10.15 8.59 8.97
C CYS A 296 10.26 7.06 8.97
N VAL A 297 11.27 6.49 8.32
CA VAL A 297 11.52 5.03 8.34
C VAL A 297 11.78 4.55 9.77
N SER A 298 12.65 5.24 10.52
CA SER A 298 12.93 4.87 11.93
C SER A 298 11.71 5.08 12.84
N TYR A 299 10.89 6.11 12.58
CA TYR A 299 9.63 6.31 13.29
C TYR A 299 8.67 5.14 13.08
N ILE A 300 8.49 4.68 11.84
CA ILE A 300 7.59 3.56 11.53
C ILE A 300 8.15 2.24 12.03
N ASP A 301 9.47 2.04 11.97
CA ASP A 301 10.12 0.87 12.59
C ASP A 301 9.76 0.75 14.07
N ALA A 302 9.83 1.86 14.81
CA ALA A 302 9.46 1.88 16.22
C ALA A 302 7.96 1.55 16.44
N GLN A 303 7.07 2.01 15.55
CA GLN A 303 5.64 1.69 15.65
C GLN A 303 5.37 0.21 15.32
N ILE A 304 6.07 -0.36 14.34
CA ILE A 304 6.04 -1.79 14.04
C ILE A 304 6.54 -2.59 15.25
N GLY A 305 7.61 -2.13 15.90
CA GLY A 305 8.13 -2.73 17.13
C GLY A 305 7.07 -2.86 18.22
N ARG A 306 6.30 -1.79 18.46
CA ARG A 306 5.20 -1.78 19.44
C ARG A 306 4.09 -2.81 19.11
N LEU A 307 3.78 -3.00 17.83
CA LEU A 307 2.82 -4.03 17.39
C LEU A 307 3.36 -5.44 17.63
N LEU A 308 4.63 -5.68 17.29
CA LEU A 308 5.29 -6.98 17.51
C LEU A 308 5.38 -7.31 18.99
N ASP A 309 5.73 -6.32 19.82
CA ASP A 309 5.76 -6.47 21.27
C ASP A 309 4.37 -6.82 21.84
N ALA A 310 3.32 -6.19 21.32
CA ALA A 310 1.96 -6.50 21.74
C ALA A 310 1.52 -7.93 21.33
N VAL A 311 1.98 -8.44 20.19
CA VAL A 311 1.77 -9.86 19.80
C VAL A 311 2.46 -10.80 20.79
N ASP A 312 3.72 -10.48 21.16
CA ASP A 312 4.52 -11.28 22.09
C ASP A 312 3.91 -11.23 23.52
N GLU A 313 3.55 -10.04 24.01
CA GLU A 313 2.93 -9.83 25.34
C GLU A 313 1.59 -10.55 25.52
N GLN A 314 0.82 -10.69 24.43
CA GLN A 314 -0.44 -11.40 24.46
C GLN A 314 -0.31 -12.93 24.26
N GLY A 315 0.91 -13.46 24.09
CA GLY A 315 1.16 -14.87 23.80
C GLY A 315 0.60 -15.33 22.45
N LEU A 316 0.49 -14.41 21.48
CA LEU A 316 -0.10 -14.68 20.17
C LEU A 316 0.94 -15.07 19.11
N ALA A 317 2.24 -14.99 19.42
CA ALA A 317 3.32 -15.21 18.45
C ALA A 317 3.26 -16.61 17.80
N ASP A 318 2.93 -17.63 18.59
CA ASP A 318 2.86 -19.02 18.12
C ASP A 318 1.60 -19.34 17.28
N ASN A 319 0.69 -18.37 17.13
CA ASN A 319 -0.54 -18.54 16.35
C ASN A 319 -0.85 -17.34 15.42
N THR A 320 0.12 -16.48 15.13
CA THR A 320 -0.10 -15.30 14.28
C THR A 320 0.89 -15.27 13.13
N ILE A 321 0.38 -15.24 11.90
CA ILE A 321 1.17 -14.93 10.71
C ILE A 321 1.35 -13.42 10.65
N VAL A 322 2.58 -12.95 10.54
CA VAL A 322 2.91 -11.53 10.39
C VAL A 322 3.47 -11.29 9.00
N VAL A 323 2.88 -10.36 8.27
CA VAL A 323 3.36 -9.91 6.95
C VAL A 323 3.66 -8.44 7.00
N LEU A 324 4.86 -8.05 6.55
CA LEU A 324 5.25 -6.68 6.29
C LEU A 324 5.51 -6.52 4.80
N TRP A 325 4.89 -5.49 4.20
CA TRP A 325 5.02 -5.17 2.79
C TRP A 325 4.91 -3.66 2.53
N SER A 326 5.48 -3.20 1.40
CA SER A 326 5.24 -1.86 0.88
C SER A 326 4.47 -1.93 -0.42
N ASP A 327 3.69 -0.89 -0.73
CA ASP A 327 2.86 -0.85 -1.93
C ASP A 327 3.67 -0.56 -3.21
N HIS A 328 4.77 0.16 -3.14
CA HIS A 328 5.75 0.42 -4.21
C HIS A 328 7.01 1.04 -3.60
N GLY A 329 8.04 1.21 -4.42
CA GLY A 329 9.26 1.91 -4.04
C GLY A 329 9.13 3.44 -4.17
N TRP A 330 10.28 4.13 -4.08
CA TRP A 330 10.40 5.58 -4.13
C TRP A 330 11.81 5.98 -4.57
N LYS A 331 11.97 7.11 -5.30
CA LYS A 331 13.27 7.71 -5.62
C LYS A 331 13.60 8.84 -4.66
N LEU A 332 14.85 8.91 -4.24
CA LEU A 332 15.43 9.98 -3.42
C LEU A 332 16.54 10.72 -4.15
N GLY A 333 16.34 11.01 -5.44
CA GLY A 333 17.27 11.69 -6.32
C GLY A 333 17.85 10.83 -7.43
N GLU A 334 17.72 9.51 -7.35
CA GLU A 334 18.19 8.59 -8.39
C GLU A 334 17.51 8.90 -9.73
N ASN A 335 18.30 8.92 -10.81
CA ASN A 335 17.84 9.31 -12.15
C ASN A 335 17.13 10.68 -12.17
N ARG A 336 17.56 11.63 -11.32
CA ARG A 336 16.89 12.94 -11.07
C ARG A 336 15.43 12.81 -10.62
N GLY A 337 15.00 11.63 -10.21
CA GLY A 337 13.65 11.34 -9.76
C GLY A 337 13.47 11.59 -8.27
N TRP A 338 12.35 12.19 -7.90
CA TRP A 338 11.88 12.35 -6.52
C TRP A 338 10.43 11.92 -6.45
N GLY A 339 10.25 10.65 -6.21
CA GLY A 339 8.92 10.04 -6.23
C GLY A 339 8.93 8.64 -6.79
N LYS A 340 7.80 8.20 -7.23
CA LYS A 340 7.46 6.90 -7.80
C LYS A 340 6.95 7.07 -9.23
N MET A 341 6.17 6.14 -9.71
CA MET A 341 5.45 6.26 -10.99
C MET A 341 6.32 5.97 -12.21
N THR A 342 7.24 5.00 -12.10
CA THR A 342 7.97 4.45 -13.26
C THR A 342 7.95 2.93 -13.23
N ASN A 343 8.48 2.32 -14.28
CA ASN A 343 8.60 0.87 -14.43
C ASN A 343 9.99 0.34 -14.02
N TYR A 344 10.81 1.18 -13.35
CA TYR A 344 12.17 0.83 -12.95
C TYR A 344 12.20 0.03 -11.65
N GLU A 345 13.32 -0.66 -11.40
CA GLU A 345 13.56 -1.49 -10.21
C GLU A 345 13.24 -0.74 -8.92
N ILE A 346 13.75 0.48 -8.81
CA ILE A 346 13.63 1.31 -7.62
C ILE A 346 12.18 1.67 -7.23
N ASP A 347 11.27 1.71 -8.22
CA ASP A 347 9.85 2.01 -7.98
C ASP A 347 9.00 0.75 -7.86
N THR A 348 9.42 -0.35 -8.51
CA THR A 348 8.59 -1.57 -8.59
C THR A 348 9.00 -2.62 -7.56
N ARG A 349 10.28 -2.64 -7.13
CA ARG A 349 10.76 -3.54 -6.09
C ARG A 349 10.41 -3.01 -4.70
N VAL A 350 9.89 -3.90 -3.85
CA VAL A 350 9.38 -3.55 -2.53
C VAL A 350 9.92 -4.49 -1.45
N PRO A 351 10.03 -4.04 -0.20
CA PRO A 351 10.21 -4.93 0.93
C PRO A 351 9.02 -5.88 1.08
N LEU A 352 9.32 -7.14 1.34
CA LEU A 352 8.36 -8.17 1.71
C LEU A 352 9.00 -9.13 2.71
N ILE A 353 8.39 -9.23 3.89
CA ILE A 353 8.80 -10.16 4.96
C ILE A 353 7.56 -10.94 5.43
N ILE A 354 7.67 -12.26 5.48
CA ILE A 354 6.59 -13.14 5.95
C ILE A 354 7.11 -13.99 7.09
N ALA A 355 6.53 -13.84 8.28
CA ALA A 355 6.77 -14.69 9.42
C ALA A 355 5.52 -15.53 9.73
N SER A 356 5.66 -16.83 9.81
CA SER A 356 4.56 -17.74 10.14
C SER A 356 4.95 -18.69 11.26
N PRO A 357 4.07 -18.97 12.22
CA PRO A 357 4.33 -19.96 13.27
C PRO A 357 4.74 -21.30 12.68
N GLY A 358 5.80 -21.89 13.28
CA GLY A 358 6.33 -23.18 12.85
C GLY A 358 7.21 -23.14 11.58
N MET A 359 7.62 -21.96 11.10
CA MET A 359 8.59 -21.85 10.00
C MET A 359 9.93 -22.48 10.32
N THR A 360 10.38 -23.39 9.47
CA THR A 360 11.72 -24.02 9.59
C THR A 360 12.83 -23.15 8.99
N MET A 361 12.47 -22.21 8.10
CA MET A 361 13.39 -21.32 7.37
C MET A 361 13.34 -19.87 7.91
N ALA A 362 13.00 -19.67 9.19
CA ALA A 362 13.04 -18.36 9.83
C ALA A 362 14.46 -17.75 9.79
N GLY A 363 14.52 -16.44 9.54
CA GLY A 363 15.78 -15.69 9.40
C GLY A 363 16.49 -15.89 8.06
N LYS A 364 15.90 -16.63 7.12
CA LYS A 364 16.45 -16.82 5.77
C LYS A 364 15.96 -15.73 4.81
N GLN A 365 16.74 -15.57 3.74
CA GLN A 365 16.40 -14.70 2.62
C GLN A 365 16.23 -15.56 1.36
N THR A 366 15.39 -15.11 0.43
CA THR A 366 15.22 -15.75 -0.86
C THR A 366 15.46 -14.77 -2.01
N GLN A 367 15.96 -15.32 -3.13
CA GLN A 367 16.08 -14.62 -4.41
C GLN A 367 14.93 -15.00 -5.37
N ALA A 368 13.96 -15.77 -4.92
CA ALA A 368 12.78 -16.07 -5.71
C ALA A 368 12.04 -14.77 -6.08
N LEU A 369 11.58 -14.70 -7.33
CA LEU A 369 10.70 -13.62 -7.77
C LEU A 369 9.33 -13.79 -7.10
N ALA A 370 8.80 -12.71 -6.54
CA ALA A 370 7.48 -12.66 -5.95
C ALA A 370 6.72 -11.42 -6.44
N GLU A 371 5.43 -11.53 -6.56
CA GLU A 371 4.51 -10.43 -6.86
C GLU A 371 3.64 -10.13 -5.62
N LEU A 372 3.33 -8.86 -5.33
CA LEU A 372 2.53 -8.53 -4.14
C LEU A 372 1.14 -9.21 -4.15
N MET A 373 0.57 -9.45 -5.32
CA MET A 373 -0.71 -10.17 -5.44
C MET A 373 -0.63 -11.64 -5.00
N ASP A 374 0.57 -12.21 -4.87
CA ASP A 374 0.80 -13.56 -4.34
C ASP A 374 0.46 -13.66 -2.84
N LEU A 375 0.41 -12.52 -2.13
CA LEU A 375 0.08 -12.50 -0.71
C LEU A 375 -1.33 -13.04 -0.44
N TYR A 376 -2.29 -12.81 -1.32
CA TYR A 376 -3.64 -13.32 -1.12
C TYR A 376 -3.66 -14.87 -1.08
N PRO A 377 -3.24 -15.60 -2.11
CA PRO A 377 -3.20 -17.06 -2.05
C PRO A 377 -2.22 -17.59 -1.00
N THR A 378 -1.11 -16.90 -0.74
CA THR A 378 -0.14 -17.28 0.30
C THR A 378 -0.76 -17.29 1.69
N LEU A 379 -1.48 -16.23 2.04
CA LEU A 379 -2.12 -16.14 3.36
C LEU A 379 -3.25 -17.17 3.51
N CYS A 380 -4.02 -17.45 2.46
CA CYS A 380 -5.00 -18.52 2.46
C CYS A 380 -4.32 -19.88 2.75
N ASP A 381 -3.24 -20.19 2.05
CA ASP A 381 -2.50 -21.44 2.18
C ASP A 381 -1.83 -21.60 3.57
N LEU A 382 -1.24 -20.53 4.10
CA LEU A 382 -0.64 -20.53 5.44
C LEU A 382 -1.67 -20.63 6.56
N ALA A 383 -2.87 -20.10 6.34
CA ALA A 383 -3.99 -20.14 7.27
C ALA A 383 -4.80 -21.45 7.17
N GLY A 384 -4.50 -22.30 6.19
CA GLY A 384 -5.21 -23.55 5.95
C GLY A 384 -6.66 -23.36 5.47
N ILE A 385 -6.93 -22.28 4.73
CA ILE A 385 -8.22 -22.01 4.09
C ILE A 385 -8.08 -22.13 2.57
N GLU A 386 -9.19 -22.37 1.90
CA GLU A 386 -9.25 -22.51 0.45
C GLU A 386 -8.72 -21.27 -0.27
N ILE A 387 -7.90 -21.46 -1.29
CA ILE A 387 -7.45 -20.39 -2.20
C ILE A 387 -8.56 -20.17 -3.23
N PRO A 388 -9.07 -18.94 -3.42
CA PRO A 388 -10.12 -18.71 -4.41
C PRO A 388 -9.62 -18.85 -5.85
N ASP A 389 -10.42 -19.45 -6.72
CA ASP A 389 -10.10 -19.74 -8.13
C ASP A 389 -9.88 -18.47 -8.98
N PHE A 390 -10.42 -17.32 -8.56
CA PHE A 390 -10.39 -16.10 -9.34
C PHE A 390 -9.08 -15.32 -9.22
N VAL A 391 -8.23 -15.59 -8.22
CA VAL A 391 -6.96 -14.87 -8.01
C VAL A 391 -5.92 -15.24 -9.07
N ASP A 392 -5.18 -14.24 -9.53
CA ASP A 392 -4.10 -14.43 -10.50
C ASP A 392 -2.75 -14.71 -9.84
N GLY A 393 -2.59 -14.41 -8.53
CA GLY A 393 -1.41 -14.67 -7.73
C GLY A 393 -1.17 -16.16 -7.46
N LYS A 394 0.03 -16.51 -7.01
CA LYS A 394 0.44 -17.86 -6.64
C LYS A 394 0.90 -17.92 -5.19
N SER A 395 0.62 -19.03 -4.49
CA SER A 395 1.12 -19.19 -3.11
C SER A 395 2.65 -19.22 -3.05
N LEU A 396 3.23 -18.39 -2.19
CA LEU A 396 4.67 -18.38 -1.89
C LEU A 396 5.07 -19.42 -0.85
N LYS A 397 4.13 -20.25 -0.35
CA LYS A 397 4.40 -21.27 0.68
C LYS A 397 5.52 -22.25 0.29
N PRO A 398 5.66 -22.73 -0.97
CA PRO A 398 6.83 -23.53 -1.34
C PRO A 398 8.15 -22.82 -1.05
N VAL A 399 8.27 -21.54 -1.43
CA VAL A 399 9.47 -20.72 -1.17
C VAL A 399 9.69 -20.54 0.34
N LEU A 400 8.63 -20.36 1.12
CA LEU A 400 8.73 -20.25 2.58
C LEU A 400 9.25 -21.54 3.25
N ASN A 401 9.05 -22.68 2.60
CA ASN A 401 9.56 -23.98 3.04
C ASN A 401 10.99 -24.26 2.53
N ASN A 402 11.31 -23.76 1.34
CA ASN A 402 12.63 -23.88 0.72
C ASN A 402 12.98 -22.57 -0.03
N PRO A 403 13.92 -21.74 0.49
CA PRO A 403 14.24 -20.44 -0.09
C PRO A 403 14.77 -20.48 -1.52
N ASP A 404 15.23 -21.65 -2.00
CA ASP A 404 15.76 -21.85 -3.34
C ASP A 404 14.68 -22.27 -4.36
N ASP A 405 13.43 -22.51 -3.92
CA ASP A 405 12.33 -22.82 -4.82
C ASP A 405 11.94 -21.60 -5.68
N THR A 406 11.42 -21.88 -6.87
CA THR A 406 10.97 -20.86 -7.82
C THR A 406 9.47 -20.99 -8.06
N ILE A 407 8.74 -19.88 -7.90
CA ILE A 407 7.29 -19.80 -8.17
C ILE A 407 7.02 -19.07 -9.49
N HIS A 408 7.85 -18.07 -9.80
CA HIS A 408 7.74 -17.24 -10.99
C HIS A 408 9.07 -17.23 -11.77
N GLU A 409 9.01 -17.39 -13.08
CA GLU A 409 10.15 -17.14 -13.98
C GLU A 409 10.31 -15.64 -14.27
N GLU A 410 9.21 -14.88 -14.15
CA GLU A 410 9.17 -13.42 -14.26
C GLU A 410 8.16 -12.81 -13.28
N ALA A 411 8.42 -11.56 -12.88
CA ALA A 411 7.46 -10.70 -12.20
C ALA A 411 7.11 -9.52 -13.11
N VAL A 412 5.80 -9.19 -13.23
CA VAL A 412 5.34 -8.14 -14.14
C VAL A 412 4.71 -6.99 -13.38
N SER A 413 5.29 -5.82 -13.59
CA SER A 413 4.73 -4.53 -13.18
C SER A 413 4.25 -3.76 -14.40
N GLN A 414 3.35 -2.81 -14.22
CA GLN A 414 2.90 -1.94 -15.30
C GLN A 414 2.69 -0.52 -14.81
N TYR A 415 2.78 0.45 -15.72
CA TYR A 415 2.49 1.84 -15.39
C TYR A 415 1.86 2.58 -16.56
N TYR A 416 0.70 3.21 -16.29
CA TYR A 416 0.00 4.08 -17.24
C TYR A 416 0.65 5.46 -17.31
N ARG A 417 0.79 6.00 -18.52
CA ARG A 417 1.37 7.32 -18.76
C ARG A 417 0.55 8.13 -19.77
N LEU A 418 0.18 9.33 -19.38
CA LEU A 418 -0.30 10.36 -20.31
C LEU A 418 0.87 11.30 -20.62
N HIS A 419 1.22 11.43 -21.91
CA HIS A 419 2.30 12.31 -22.39
C HIS A 419 1.92 12.89 -23.74
N ASP A 420 1.99 14.22 -23.87
CA ASP A 420 1.63 14.98 -25.07
C ASP A 420 0.28 14.57 -25.70
N GLY A 421 -0.72 14.37 -24.83
CA GLY A 421 -2.07 14.00 -25.22
C GLY A 421 -2.26 12.56 -25.69
N ARG A 422 -1.22 11.72 -25.60
CA ARG A 422 -1.28 10.28 -25.88
C ARG A 422 -1.18 9.47 -24.60
N GLU A 423 -1.86 8.34 -24.62
CA GLU A 423 -1.90 7.40 -23.50
C GLU A 423 -1.01 6.19 -23.80
N TYR A 424 -0.17 5.84 -22.87
CA TYR A 424 0.75 4.71 -22.95
C TYR A 424 0.57 3.78 -21.75
N MET A 425 0.75 2.48 -21.98
CA MET A 425 0.95 1.51 -20.91
C MET A 425 2.34 0.90 -21.06
N GLY A 426 3.17 1.07 -20.04
CA GLY A 426 4.45 0.37 -19.95
C GLY A 426 4.29 -0.92 -19.17
N TYR A 427 4.65 -2.04 -19.75
CA TYR A 427 4.76 -3.34 -19.07
C TYR A 427 6.22 -3.63 -18.78
N SER A 428 6.55 -3.86 -17.53
CA SER A 428 7.90 -4.12 -17.03
C SER A 428 7.99 -5.55 -16.55
N MET A 429 8.67 -6.40 -17.30
CA MET A 429 8.92 -7.79 -16.96
C MET A 429 10.32 -7.94 -16.37
N ARG A 430 10.43 -8.37 -15.13
CA ARG A 430 11.66 -8.69 -14.41
C ARG A 430 11.87 -10.20 -14.42
N THR A 431 12.90 -10.66 -15.09
CA THR A 431 13.37 -12.06 -15.04
C THR A 431 14.49 -12.20 -14.01
N ASP A 432 15.16 -13.33 -13.96
CA ASP A 432 16.34 -13.49 -13.07
C ASP A 432 17.44 -12.47 -13.35
N ARG A 433 17.72 -12.18 -14.63
CA ARG A 433 18.79 -11.28 -15.05
C ARG A 433 18.30 -9.97 -15.64
N TYR A 434 17.25 -9.98 -16.46
CA TYR A 434 16.88 -8.83 -17.27
C TYR A 434 15.58 -8.17 -16.77
N ARG A 435 15.48 -6.86 -17.03
CA ARG A 435 14.23 -6.12 -17.02
C ARG A 435 13.93 -5.65 -18.44
N LEU A 436 12.86 -6.17 -19.05
CA LEU A 436 12.31 -5.66 -20.30
C LEU A 436 11.14 -4.73 -19.98
N ILE A 437 11.16 -3.51 -20.51
CA ILE A 437 10.00 -2.60 -20.47
C ILE A 437 9.49 -2.44 -21.89
N GLU A 438 8.23 -2.78 -22.11
CA GLU A 438 7.56 -2.59 -23.39
C GLU A 438 6.46 -1.55 -23.26
N TRP A 439 6.60 -0.44 -23.96
CA TRP A 439 5.62 0.63 -24.01
C TRP A 439 4.66 0.42 -25.15
N ARG A 440 3.37 0.44 -24.84
CA ARG A 440 2.29 0.26 -25.82
C ARG A 440 1.41 1.50 -25.82
N ASP A 441 0.93 1.87 -27.01
CA ASP A 441 -0.21 2.79 -27.14
C ASP A 441 -1.40 2.16 -26.40
N PHE A 442 -1.90 2.84 -25.38
CA PHE A 442 -2.85 2.25 -24.43
C PHE A 442 -4.16 1.82 -25.07
N PRO A 443 -4.81 2.67 -25.94
CA PRO A 443 -6.03 2.27 -26.60
C PRO A 443 -5.91 1.11 -27.58
N SER A 444 -4.82 1.06 -28.35
CA SER A 444 -4.66 0.06 -29.43
C SER A 444 -3.87 -1.18 -29.04
N GLY A 445 -3.02 -1.09 -28.02
CA GLY A 445 -2.06 -2.12 -27.68
C GLY A 445 -0.83 -2.19 -28.60
N GLN A 446 -0.70 -1.25 -29.56
CA GLN A 446 0.47 -1.22 -30.46
C GLN A 446 1.76 -0.93 -29.68
N VAL A 447 2.80 -1.70 -29.93
CA VAL A 447 4.12 -1.48 -29.34
C VAL A 447 4.76 -0.22 -29.93
N MET A 448 5.15 0.71 -29.05
CA MET A 448 5.71 2.01 -29.43
C MET A 448 7.21 2.09 -29.16
N ALA A 449 7.68 1.48 -28.07
CA ALA A 449 9.10 1.47 -27.70
C ALA A 449 9.40 0.30 -26.75
N ARG A 450 10.70 -0.03 -26.61
CA ARG A 450 11.20 -0.97 -25.63
C ARG A 450 12.44 -0.43 -24.96
N GLU A 451 12.64 -0.84 -23.71
CA GLU A 451 13.84 -0.62 -22.92
C GLU A 451 14.29 -1.98 -22.38
N LEU A 452 15.60 -2.21 -22.28
CA LEU A 452 16.17 -3.42 -21.69
C LEU A 452 17.28 -3.06 -20.72
N TYR A 453 17.22 -3.63 -19.51
CA TYR A 453 18.21 -3.45 -18.45
C TYR A 453 18.78 -4.78 -18.02
N ASP A 454 20.13 -4.86 -17.94
CA ASP A 454 20.85 -6.04 -17.46
C ASP A 454 21.16 -5.86 -15.97
N HIS A 455 20.67 -6.76 -15.16
CA HIS A 455 20.85 -6.73 -13.70
C HIS A 455 21.96 -7.67 -13.21
N GLN A 456 22.72 -8.32 -14.12
CA GLN A 456 23.75 -9.29 -13.73
C GLN A 456 24.81 -8.66 -12.82
N ASP A 457 25.29 -7.47 -13.19
CA ASP A 457 26.35 -6.75 -12.48
C ASP A 457 25.83 -5.44 -11.85
N LEU A 458 24.50 -5.31 -11.69
CA LEU A 458 23.89 -4.13 -11.09
C LEU A 458 24.07 -4.19 -9.56
N PRO A 459 24.91 -3.30 -8.98
CA PRO A 459 25.16 -3.33 -7.56
C PRO A 459 23.90 -2.92 -6.77
N TYR A 460 23.69 -3.57 -5.64
CA TYR A 460 22.76 -3.10 -4.63
C TYR A 460 23.51 -2.22 -3.64
N GLU A 461 23.32 -0.91 -3.74
CA GLU A 461 23.91 0.07 -2.83
C GLU A 461 22.86 0.47 -1.79
N ASN A 462 23.16 0.27 -0.52
CA ASN A 462 22.21 0.53 0.58
C ASN A 462 20.82 -0.12 0.35
N GLY A 463 20.82 -1.37 -0.10
CA GLY A 463 19.61 -2.12 -0.42
C GLY A 463 18.94 -1.75 -1.75
N ILE A 464 19.44 -0.75 -2.47
CA ILE A 464 18.82 -0.21 -3.70
C ILE A 464 19.63 -0.58 -4.92
N ALA A 465 18.96 -0.99 -5.99
CA ALA A 465 19.51 -1.14 -7.32
C ALA A 465 18.88 -0.10 -8.26
N VAL A 466 19.71 0.56 -9.06
CA VAL A 466 19.29 1.65 -9.97
C VAL A 466 19.75 1.34 -11.38
N GLU A 467 18.80 1.20 -12.31
CA GLU A 467 19.11 1.07 -13.73
C GLU A 467 19.77 2.36 -14.25
N ARG A 468 20.90 2.19 -14.96
CA ARG A 468 21.72 3.30 -15.46
C ARG A 468 21.87 3.33 -16.98
N LYS A 469 21.67 2.19 -17.63
CA LYS A 469 21.94 2.04 -19.06
C LYS A 469 20.89 1.16 -19.73
N ASN A 470 20.18 1.73 -20.69
CA ASN A 470 19.34 0.97 -21.60
C ASN A 470 20.23 0.22 -22.59
N VAL A 471 20.21 -1.12 -22.55
CA VAL A 471 21.04 -1.97 -23.39
C VAL A 471 20.30 -2.54 -24.61
N ILE A 472 19.08 -2.11 -24.86
CA ILE A 472 18.19 -2.66 -25.91
C ILE A 472 18.89 -2.73 -27.30
N ASN A 473 19.70 -1.72 -27.63
CA ASN A 473 20.43 -1.64 -28.91
C ASN A 473 21.83 -2.26 -28.84
N SER A 474 22.23 -2.84 -27.70
CA SER A 474 23.59 -3.36 -27.47
C SER A 474 23.64 -4.88 -27.28
N VAL A 475 22.46 -5.53 -27.25
CA VAL A 475 22.31 -6.98 -27.08
C VAL A 475 21.86 -7.63 -28.40
N PRO A 476 22.05 -8.97 -28.58
CA PRO A 476 21.51 -9.68 -29.74
C PRO A 476 19.98 -9.55 -29.84
N SER A 477 19.48 -9.37 -31.08
CA SER A 477 18.04 -9.27 -31.36
C SER A 477 17.26 -10.51 -30.89
N GLU A 478 17.89 -11.69 -30.98
CA GLU A 478 17.31 -12.97 -30.54
C GLU A 478 16.94 -12.96 -29.04
N LEU A 479 17.74 -12.30 -28.20
CA LEU A 479 17.45 -12.12 -26.77
C LEU A 479 16.24 -11.22 -26.58
N VAL A 480 16.19 -10.10 -27.31
CA VAL A 480 15.03 -9.18 -27.24
C VAL A 480 13.76 -9.89 -27.68
N ASP A 481 13.83 -10.66 -28.77
CA ASP A 481 12.70 -11.44 -29.27
C ASP A 481 12.26 -12.52 -28.28
N GLN A 482 13.20 -13.20 -27.62
CA GLN A 482 12.89 -14.17 -26.58
C GLN A 482 12.14 -13.53 -25.42
N LEU A 483 12.67 -12.44 -24.85
CA LEU A 483 12.05 -11.75 -23.73
C LEU A 483 10.68 -11.15 -24.12
N THR A 484 10.57 -10.63 -25.35
CA THR A 484 9.28 -10.12 -25.87
C THR A 484 8.24 -11.23 -26.00
N ARG A 485 8.62 -12.42 -26.46
CA ARG A 485 7.70 -13.58 -26.50
C ARG A 485 7.29 -14.01 -25.10
N GLN A 486 8.22 -14.01 -24.15
CA GLN A 486 7.93 -14.34 -22.74
C GLN A 486 6.90 -13.37 -22.15
N LEU A 487 7.11 -12.04 -22.28
CA LEU A 487 6.13 -11.03 -21.84
C LEU A 487 4.79 -11.20 -22.56
N SER A 488 4.79 -11.46 -23.87
CA SER A 488 3.57 -11.59 -24.65
C SER A 488 2.76 -12.85 -24.31
N ALA A 489 3.38 -13.88 -23.75
CA ALA A 489 2.69 -15.08 -23.31
C ALA A 489 1.73 -14.81 -22.14
N THR A 490 2.11 -13.92 -21.24
CA THR A 490 1.31 -13.55 -20.07
C THR A 490 0.55 -12.23 -20.26
N HIS A 491 1.15 -11.28 -20.99
CA HIS A 491 0.60 -9.95 -21.28
C HIS A 491 0.62 -9.66 -22.78
N PRO A 492 -0.22 -10.33 -23.59
CA PRO A 492 -0.21 -10.13 -25.04
C PRO A 492 -0.59 -8.68 -25.41
N PRO A 493 0.02 -8.12 -26.47
CA PRO A 493 -0.45 -6.87 -27.03
C PRO A 493 -1.91 -6.99 -27.48
N LYS A 494 -2.80 -6.33 -26.79
CA LYS A 494 -4.23 -6.35 -27.09
C LYS A 494 -4.85 -4.99 -26.81
N LYS A 495 -5.93 -4.68 -27.54
CA LYS A 495 -6.77 -3.54 -27.20
C LYS A 495 -7.36 -3.73 -25.81
N LEU A 496 -7.12 -2.79 -24.92
CA LEU A 496 -7.74 -2.79 -23.61
C LEU A 496 -9.17 -2.25 -23.72
N ASN A 497 -10.14 -3.04 -23.25
CA ASN A 497 -11.52 -2.57 -23.16
C ASN A 497 -11.64 -1.69 -21.92
N MET A 498 -11.48 -0.39 -22.15
CA MET A 498 -11.70 0.60 -21.08
C MET A 498 -13.19 0.76 -20.83
N THR A 499 -13.61 0.68 -19.57
CA THR A 499 -14.97 1.11 -19.23
C THR A 499 -15.11 2.61 -19.49
N PRO A 500 -16.25 3.11 -19.96
CA PRO A 500 -16.46 4.54 -20.26
C PRO A 500 -16.11 5.50 -19.12
N ALA A 501 -16.13 5.00 -17.87
CA ALA A 501 -15.74 5.77 -16.68
C ALA A 501 -14.26 6.23 -16.70
N VAL A 502 -13.36 5.48 -17.35
CA VAL A 502 -11.93 5.82 -17.40
C VAL A 502 -11.66 6.97 -18.39
N HIS A 503 -12.47 7.09 -19.45
CA HIS A 503 -12.30 8.12 -20.49
C HIS A 503 -13.00 9.45 -20.20
N SER A 504 -14.00 9.47 -19.33
CA SER A 504 -14.90 10.62 -19.22
C SER A 504 -14.47 11.72 -18.24
N ASN A 505 -13.34 11.54 -17.52
CA ASN A 505 -12.94 12.54 -16.53
C ASN A 505 -11.49 13.01 -16.65
N PRO A 506 -11.23 14.13 -17.35
CA PRO A 506 -9.91 14.76 -17.39
C PRO A 506 -9.53 15.41 -16.05
N ASN A 507 -10.39 15.35 -15.00
CA ASN A 507 -10.15 15.99 -13.70
C ASN A 507 -10.52 15.04 -12.54
N PRO A 508 -9.63 14.12 -12.16
CA PRO A 508 -9.91 13.01 -11.22
C PRO A 508 -10.29 13.41 -9.78
N GLY A 509 -10.30 14.69 -9.45
CA GLY A 509 -10.71 15.20 -8.13
C GLY A 509 -12.20 15.54 -7.97
N ARG A 510 -13.06 15.28 -8.95
CA ARG A 510 -14.43 15.82 -9.00
C ARG A 510 -15.57 14.80 -9.00
N TRP A 511 -15.32 13.51 -8.86
CA TRP A 511 -16.42 12.56 -8.73
C TRP A 511 -17.16 12.77 -7.42
N ARG A 512 -18.41 13.20 -7.55
CA ARG A 512 -19.35 13.34 -6.44
C ARG A 512 -20.50 12.39 -6.66
N ALA A 513 -20.86 11.63 -5.65
CA ALA A 513 -22.11 10.92 -5.55
C ALA A 513 -23.04 11.69 -4.62
N GLU A 514 -24.31 11.49 -4.76
CA GLU A 514 -25.29 11.97 -3.79
C GLU A 514 -25.44 10.92 -2.70
N LEU A 515 -25.07 11.26 -1.46
CA LEU A 515 -25.41 10.48 -0.28
C LEU A 515 -26.79 10.97 0.19
N ILE A 516 -27.80 10.13 0.07
CA ILE A 516 -29.15 10.42 0.54
C ILE A 516 -29.30 9.75 1.90
N LEU A 517 -29.36 10.55 2.97
CA LEU A 517 -29.56 10.11 4.33
C LEU A 517 -31.03 10.32 4.71
N LYS A 518 -31.76 9.27 5.04
CA LYS A 518 -33.13 9.31 5.57
C LYS A 518 -33.10 8.93 7.02
N ASN A 519 -33.48 9.87 7.89
CA ASN A 519 -33.59 9.65 9.32
C ASN A 519 -35.03 9.23 9.66
N GLN A 520 -35.24 7.98 9.95
CA GLN A 520 -36.53 7.44 10.45
C GLN A 520 -36.48 7.16 11.95
N SER A 521 -35.38 7.56 12.62
CA SER A 521 -35.27 7.45 14.09
C SER A 521 -35.92 8.62 14.80
N ASN A 522 -36.15 8.46 16.10
CA ASN A 522 -36.74 9.48 16.97
C ASN A 522 -35.74 10.55 17.44
N SER A 523 -34.50 10.54 17.00
CA SER A 523 -33.45 11.46 17.40
C SER A 523 -32.79 12.15 16.21
N GLU A 524 -32.26 13.36 16.43
CA GLU A 524 -31.46 14.05 15.41
C GLU A 524 -30.19 13.24 15.12
N LEU A 525 -29.89 13.02 13.83
CA LEU A 525 -28.66 12.40 13.37
C LEU A 525 -27.69 13.46 12.87
N THR A 526 -26.41 13.22 13.08
CA THR A 526 -25.34 14.06 12.56
C THR A 526 -24.39 13.24 11.71
N ALA A 527 -24.25 13.59 10.42
CA ALA A 527 -23.32 12.96 9.49
C ALA A 527 -22.04 13.80 9.37
N PHE A 528 -20.89 13.17 9.50
CA PHE A 528 -19.58 13.80 9.34
C PHE A 528 -18.79 13.09 8.25
N PRO A 529 -18.26 13.81 7.24
CA PRO A 529 -17.23 13.26 6.39
C PRO A 529 -15.94 13.06 7.20
N ILE A 530 -15.29 11.93 7.02
CA ILE A 530 -13.97 11.67 7.57
C ILE A 530 -12.91 12.01 6.51
N THR A 531 -12.01 12.92 6.85
CA THR A 531 -10.90 13.26 5.95
C THR A 531 -9.89 12.12 5.88
N PRO A 532 -9.02 12.06 4.85
CA PRO A 532 -7.94 11.07 4.77
C PRO A 532 -7.03 11.05 6.00
N ALA A 533 -6.91 12.18 6.71
CA ALA A 533 -6.19 12.29 7.97
C ALA A 533 -7.00 11.83 9.20
N GLY A 534 -8.17 11.19 9.01
CA GLY A 534 -9.04 10.72 10.08
C GLY A 534 -9.80 11.83 10.83
N ARG A 535 -9.77 13.08 10.35
CA ARG A 535 -10.45 14.21 10.98
C ARG A 535 -11.92 14.27 10.55
N ARG A 536 -12.81 14.65 11.46
CA ARG A 536 -14.22 14.94 11.14
C ARG A 536 -14.30 16.25 10.34
N GLY A 537 -14.97 16.21 9.21
CA GLY A 537 -15.29 17.39 8.42
C GLY A 537 -16.54 18.12 8.92
N ARG A 538 -17.11 19.01 8.08
CA ARG A 538 -18.29 19.78 8.43
C ARG A 538 -19.50 18.86 8.68
N ALA A 539 -20.11 18.99 9.86
CA ALA A 539 -21.30 18.26 10.26
C ALA A 539 -22.53 18.64 9.43
N ILE A 540 -23.35 17.64 9.12
CA ILE A 540 -24.66 17.79 8.48
C ILE A 540 -25.67 17.14 9.41
N ARG A 541 -26.65 17.92 9.88
CA ARG A 541 -27.69 17.47 10.80
C ARG A 541 -28.94 17.09 10.04
N VAL A 542 -29.57 16.00 10.45
CA VAL A 542 -30.80 15.47 9.86
C VAL A 542 -31.81 15.23 11.00
N ALA A 543 -32.82 16.05 11.05
CA ALA A 543 -33.87 15.92 12.07
C ALA A 543 -34.63 14.58 11.91
N PRO A 544 -35.34 14.13 12.95
CA PRO A 544 -36.26 12.99 12.85
C PRO A 544 -37.22 13.16 11.68
N ASP A 545 -37.54 12.08 11.00
CA ASP A 545 -38.41 12.02 9.80
C ASP A 545 -38.00 12.90 8.62
N ALA A 546 -36.78 13.45 8.66
CA ALA A 546 -36.22 14.27 7.58
C ALA A 546 -35.26 13.48 6.70
N SER A 547 -34.98 14.06 5.51
CA SER A 547 -33.94 13.55 4.62
C SER A 547 -32.97 14.67 4.28
N ALA A 548 -31.67 14.31 4.13
CA ALA A 548 -30.64 15.21 3.62
C ALA A 548 -29.92 14.57 2.43
N THR A 549 -29.71 15.36 1.38
CA THR A 549 -28.84 14.97 0.27
C THR A 549 -27.49 15.65 0.43
N ILE A 550 -26.45 14.85 0.49
CA ILE A 550 -25.08 15.30 0.70
C ILE A 550 -24.31 15.03 -0.57
N SER A 551 -23.75 16.07 -1.19
CA SER A 551 -22.79 15.90 -2.29
C SER A 551 -21.49 15.33 -1.70
N ALA A 552 -21.30 14.03 -1.84
CA ALA A 552 -20.20 13.29 -1.24
C ALA A 552 -19.15 12.90 -2.29
N ARG A 553 -17.88 12.81 -1.90
CA ARG A 553 -16.85 12.21 -2.76
C ARG A 553 -17.04 10.70 -2.79
N ILE A 554 -16.96 10.09 -3.97
CA ILE A 554 -16.96 8.63 -4.10
C ILE A 554 -15.75 8.09 -3.33
N GLY A 555 -15.98 7.03 -2.54
CA GLY A 555 -14.97 6.49 -1.64
C GLY A 555 -14.73 7.27 -0.34
N GLY A 556 -15.44 8.39 -0.12
CA GLY A 556 -15.39 9.12 1.15
C GLY A 556 -16.07 8.33 2.28
N VAL A 557 -15.51 8.38 3.49
CA VAL A 557 -16.10 7.76 4.68
C VAL A 557 -16.95 8.80 5.41
N TYR A 558 -18.15 8.40 5.83
CA TYR A 558 -19.06 9.21 6.63
C TYR A 558 -19.44 8.47 7.92
N VAL A 559 -19.35 9.15 9.04
CA VAL A 559 -19.84 8.66 10.32
C VAL A 559 -21.19 9.32 10.60
N ILE A 560 -22.19 8.51 10.93
CA ILE A 560 -23.53 8.96 11.29
C ILE A 560 -23.72 8.70 12.78
N GLU A 561 -23.93 9.76 13.55
CA GLU A 561 -24.08 9.70 15.00
C GLU A 561 -25.44 10.26 15.43
N SER A 562 -26.06 9.65 16.42
CA SER A 562 -27.17 10.23 17.15
C SER A 562 -26.70 11.23 18.23
N THR A 563 -27.59 12.02 18.76
CA THR A 563 -27.29 13.08 19.76
C THR A 563 -26.64 12.54 21.03
N ASP A 564 -26.82 11.27 21.36
CA ASP A 564 -26.19 10.58 22.49
C ASP A 564 -24.78 10.05 22.17
N GLY A 565 -24.26 10.31 20.96
CA GLY A 565 -22.93 9.88 20.52
C GLY A 565 -22.88 8.44 20.03
N LYS A 566 -24.02 7.74 19.91
CA LYS A 566 -24.06 6.40 19.33
C LYS A 566 -23.81 6.46 17.82
N ILE A 567 -22.85 5.67 17.34
CA ILE A 567 -22.58 5.52 15.91
C ILE A 567 -23.56 4.50 15.32
N HIS A 568 -24.35 4.93 14.34
CA HIS A 568 -25.31 4.08 13.64
C HIS A 568 -24.70 3.45 12.41
N GLU A 569 -23.93 4.23 11.62
CA GLU A 569 -23.34 3.72 10.38
C GLU A 569 -22.11 4.53 9.96
N ILE A 570 -21.15 3.84 9.32
CA ILE A 570 -20.07 4.44 8.58
C ILE A 570 -20.26 4.04 7.13
N HIS A 571 -20.43 5.02 6.25
CA HIS A 571 -20.77 4.77 4.86
C HIS A 571 -19.78 5.40 3.89
N SER A 572 -19.44 4.63 2.85
CA SER A 572 -18.68 5.14 1.70
C SER A 572 -19.63 5.23 0.52
N PRO A 573 -19.95 6.43 0.01
CA PRO A 573 -20.83 6.56 -1.14
C PRO A 573 -20.29 5.80 -2.35
N SER A 574 -21.16 5.00 -2.96
CA SER A 574 -20.88 4.29 -4.22
C SER A 574 -21.81 4.80 -5.32
N PHE A 575 -21.51 4.47 -6.56
CA PHE A 575 -22.38 4.78 -7.68
C PHE A 575 -23.03 3.49 -8.20
N PRO A 576 -24.37 3.44 -8.48
CA PRO A 576 -25.37 4.46 -8.21
C PRO A 576 -25.69 4.60 -6.70
N SER A 577 -25.99 5.85 -6.30
CA SER A 577 -26.30 6.17 -4.89
C SER A 577 -27.57 5.45 -4.45
N LYS A 578 -27.49 4.71 -3.34
CA LYS A 578 -28.66 4.15 -2.65
C LYS A 578 -28.94 4.98 -1.41
N PRO A 579 -30.22 5.24 -1.08
CA PRO A 579 -30.57 5.88 0.19
C PRO A 579 -30.10 5.04 1.37
N ILE A 580 -29.48 5.69 2.37
CA ILE A 580 -29.23 5.12 3.68
C ILE A 580 -30.44 5.49 4.54
N VAL A 581 -31.10 4.48 5.08
CA VAL A 581 -32.23 4.63 6.00
C VAL A 581 -31.76 4.22 7.38
N ILE A 582 -31.86 5.12 8.36
CA ILE A 582 -31.62 4.84 9.77
C ILE A 582 -32.97 4.81 10.47
N GLU A 583 -33.33 3.64 11.01
CA GLU A 583 -34.58 3.35 11.73
C GLU A 583 -34.46 3.66 13.22
#